data_2e832eeb9ab79483569ad3cb6d0b1a65
#
_entry.id   2e832eeb9ab79483569ad3cb6d0b1a65
#
_cell.length_a   1.000
_cell.length_b   1.000
_cell.length_c   1.000
_cell.angle_alpha   90.00
_cell.angle_beta   90.00
_cell.angle_gamma   90.00
#
_symmetry.space_group_name_H-M   'P 1'
#
loop_
_entity.id
_entity.type
_entity.pdbx_description
1 polymer ?
#
loop_
_entity_poly.entity_id
_entity_poly.type
_entity_poly.pdbx_seq_one_letter_code
_entity_poly.pdbx_strand_id
1 'polypeptide(L)'
;MKHDPITVARASYDAYVRKDRTAIEALIAKDFHFTSPLDNRIDRSTYFRRCWPNSQRISSFDYIHLAADGELVFVTYEGSNVDGGRFRNTEVLTVRGPQIAEAEVYFGWSLPHKAPAGAFTDT
;
A
#
# COMPACT_ATOMS: atom_id res chain seq x y z
N MET A 1 -11.13 16.41 16.77
CA MET A 1 -11.90 15.38 16.05
C MET A 1 -11.00 14.18 15.76
N LYS A 2 -11.50 13.01 16.05
CA LYS A 2 -10.75 11.77 15.78
C LYS A 2 -10.84 11.41 14.31
N HIS A 3 -9.70 11.11 13.70
CA HIS A 3 -9.67 10.62 12.33
C HIS A 3 -9.82 9.11 12.35
N ASP A 4 -10.66 8.59 11.45
CA ASP A 4 -10.83 7.14 11.28
C ASP A 4 -9.60 6.59 10.54
N PRO A 5 -8.82 5.67 11.15
CA PRO A 5 -7.63 5.13 10.50
C PRO A 5 -7.92 4.48 9.14
N ILE A 6 -9.06 3.80 9.00
CA ILE A 6 -9.42 3.18 7.72
C ILE A 6 -9.65 4.26 6.64
N THR A 7 -10.29 5.36 6.99
CA THR A 7 -10.52 6.46 6.05
C THR A 7 -9.19 7.05 5.58
N VAL A 8 -8.24 7.24 6.51
CA VAL A 8 -6.91 7.75 6.16
C VAL A 8 -6.17 6.77 5.24
N ALA A 9 -6.23 5.47 5.56
CA ALA A 9 -5.62 4.45 4.73
C ALA A 9 -6.20 4.46 3.31
N ARG A 10 -7.54 4.49 3.18
CA ARG A 10 -8.19 4.51 1.87
C ARG A 10 -7.79 5.73 1.07
N ALA A 11 -7.65 6.89 1.72
CA ALA A 11 -7.24 8.11 1.05
C ALA A 11 -5.86 7.97 0.39
N SER A 12 -4.95 7.21 1.01
CA SER A 12 -3.61 7.01 0.45
C SER A 12 -3.65 6.16 -0.83
N TYR A 13 -4.49 5.12 -0.86
CA TYR A 13 -4.66 4.30 -2.08
C TYR A 13 -5.32 5.10 -3.19
N ASP A 14 -6.33 5.92 -2.84
CA ASP A 14 -6.99 6.81 -3.81
C ASP A 14 -5.98 7.79 -4.40
N ALA A 15 -5.09 8.35 -3.59
CA ALA A 15 -4.07 9.28 -4.07
C ALA A 15 -3.13 8.61 -5.08
N TYR A 16 -2.78 7.33 -4.85
CA TYR A 16 -1.97 6.56 -5.80
C TYR A 16 -2.69 6.38 -7.14
N VAL A 17 -3.96 5.96 -7.10
CA VAL A 17 -4.74 5.74 -8.31
C VAL A 17 -4.92 7.04 -9.09
N ARG A 18 -5.20 8.14 -8.39
CA ARG A 18 -5.38 9.45 -9.00
C ARG A 18 -4.07 10.15 -9.32
N LYS A 19 -2.95 9.59 -8.88
CA LYS A 19 -1.61 10.17 -9.05
C LYS A 19 -1.53 11.57 -8.48
N ASP A 20 -2.18 11.75 -7.32
CA ASP A 20 -2.33 13.05 -6.66
C ASP A 20 -1.21 13.24 -5.65
N ARG A 21 -0.11 13.85 -6.11
CA ARG A 21 1.09 14.08 -5.30
C ARG A 21 0.79 14.96 -4.09
N THR A 22 -0.01 15.99 -4.26
CA THR A 22 -0.35 16.91 -3.17
C THR A 22 -1.10 16.17 -2.07
N ALA A 23 -2.05 15.31 -2.46
CA ALA A 23 -2.83 14.53 -1.50
C ALA A 23 -1.95 13.58 -0.72
N ILE A 24 -1.07 12.83 -1.40
CA ILE A 24 -0.22 11.85 -0.70
C ILE A 24 0.80 12.55 0.21
N GLU A 25 1.33 13.69 -0.19
CA GLU A 25 2.26 14.43 0.66
C GLU A 25 1.61 14.90 1.96
N ALA A 26 0.33 15.26 1.91
CA ALA A 26 -0.42 15.65 3.11
C ALA A 26 -0.71 14.46 4.02
N LEU A 27 -0.83 13.26 3.45
CA LEU A 27 -1.17 12.04 4.21
C LEU A 27 0.04 11.37 4.85
N ILE A 28 1.25 11.62 4.37
CA ILE A 28 2.46 10.97 4.86
C ILE A 28 3.14 11.86 5.89
N ALA A 29 3.36 11.33 7.10
CA ALA A 29 3.97 12.08 8.19
C ALA A 29 5.43 12.42 7.89
N LYS A 30 5.94 13.49 8.50
CA LYS A 30 7.34 13.92 8.31
C LYS A 30 8.34 12.86 8.76
N ASP A 31 8.01 12.14 9.83
CA ASP A 31 8.86 11.09 10.40
C ASP A 31 8.49 9.69 9.89
N PHE A 32 7.83 9.61 8.75
CA PHE A 32 7.39 8.36 8.13
C PHE A 32 8.55 7.44 7.78
N HIS A 33 8.33 6.14 7.94
CA HIS A 33 9.24 5.09 7.46
C HIS A 33 8.47 4.04 6.68
N PHE A 34 9.12 3.49 5.68
CA PHE A 34 8.55 2.49 4.77
C PHE A 34 9.44 1.26 4.72
N THR A 35 8.84 0.08 4.86
CA THR A 35 9.54 -1.20 4.78
C THR A 35 8.81 -2.13 3.81
N SER A 36 9.59 -2.81 2.98
CA SER A 36 9.12 -3.87 2.09
C SER A 36 10.22 -4.91 1.98
N PRO A 37 10.03 -6.01 1.23
CA PRO A 37 11.13 -6.94 0.98
C PRO A 37 12.35 -6.29 0.33
N LEU A 38 12.18 -5.13 -0.32
CA LEU A 38 13.25 -4.42 -1.02
C LEU A 38 13.76 -3.19 -0.27
N ASP A 39 13.08 -2.76 0.81
CA ASP A 39 13.35 -1.49 1.50
C ASP A 39 13.28 -1.72 3.00
N ASN A 40 14.26 -1.18 3.74
CA ASN A 40 14.27 -1.34 5.19
C ASN A 40 14.22 0.03 5.87
N ARG A 41 13.05 0.39 6.40
CA ARG A 41 12.79 1.63 7.14
C ARG A 41 13.32 2.87 6.42
N ILE A 42 13.08 2.96 5.13
CA ILE A 42 13.48 4.15 4.37
C ILE A 42 12.63 5.34 4.81
N ASP A 43 13.22 6.53 4.79
CA ASP A 43 12.56 7.74 5.26
C ASP A 43 11.60 8.31 4.20
N ARG A 44 10.89 9.37 4.59
CA ARG A 44 9.87 10.00 3.74
C ARG A 44 10.44 10.45 2.39
N SER A 45 11.57 11.11 2.41
CA SER A 45 12.21 11.61 1.19
C SER A 45 12.57 10.47 0.25
N THR A 46 13.18 9.42 0.78
CA THR A 46 13.56 8.24 0.01
C THR A 46 12.33 7.51 -0.53
N TYR A 47 11.28 7.40 0.29
CA TYR A 47 10.02 6.80 -0.13
C TYR A 47 9.44 7.52 -1.35
N PHE A 48 9.38 8.84 -1.32
CA PHE A 48 8.83 9.61 -2.45
C PHE A 48 9.69 9.48 -3.70
N ARG A 49 11.01 9.40 -3.54
CA ARG A 49 11.91 9.23 -4.67
C ARG A 49 11.84 7.84 -5.28
N ARG A 50 11.71 6.80 -4.42
CA ARG A 50 11.81 5.40 -4.83
C ARG A 50 10.48 4.75 -5.12
N CYS A 51 9.46 5.03 -4.32
CA CYS A 51 8.19 4.29 -4.37
C CYS A 51 7.07 5.04 -5.08
N TRP A 52 6.98 6.35 -4.88
CA TRP A 52 5.91 7.12 -5.49
C TRP A 52 5.86 7.02 -7.02
N PRO A 53 7.01 6.93 -7.75
CA PRO A 53 6.95 6.75 -9.20
C PRO A 53 6.14 5.53 -9.65
N ASN A 54 5.98 4.52 -8.79
CA ASN A 54 5.16 3.34 -9.11
C ASN A 54 3.69 3.70 -9.29
N SER A 55 3.23 4.84 -8.78
CA SER A 55 1.85 5.30 -8.95
C SER A 55 1.50 5.44 -10.44
N GLN A 56 2.48 5.74 -11.28
CA GLN A 56 2.26 5.87 -12.73
C GLN A 56 1.82 4.56 -13.36
N ARG A 57 2.15 3.42 -12.75
CA ARG A 57 1.84 2.09 -13.27
C ARG A 57 0.55 1.50 -12.71
N ILE A 58 0.03 2.06 -11.63
CA ILE A 58 -1.16 1.54 -10.94
C ILE A 58 -2.42 2.10 -11.61
N SER A 59 -3.36 1.21 -11.96
CA SER A 59 -4.66 1.63 -12.47
C SER A 59 -5.77 1.52 -11.43
N SER A 60 -5.70 0.53 -10.54
CA SER A 60 -6.73 0.35 -9.50
C SER A 60 -6.25 -0.54 -8.37
N PHE A 61 -6.94 -0.43 -7.23
CA PHE A 61 -6.81 -1.34 -6.09
C PHE A 61 -8.18 -1.87 -5.73
N ASP A 62 -8.25 -3.18 -5.45
CA ASP A 62 -9.46 -3.83 -4.94
C ASP A 62 -9.14 -4.34 -3.53
N TYR A 63 -9.90 -3.88 -2.53
CA TYR A 63 -9.69 -4.31 -1.15
C TYR A 63 -10.27 -5.70 -0.96
N ILE A 64 -9.43 -6.63 -0.48
CA ILE A 64 -9.83 -7.99 -0.13
C ILE A 64 -10.12 -8.06 1.35
N HIS A 65 -9.22 -7.52 2.18
CA HIS A 65 -9.39 -7.40 3.62
C HIS A 65 -8.99 -6.00 4.04
N LEU A 66 -9.79 -5.42 4.93
CA LEU A 66 -9.52 -4.07 5.43
C LEU A 66 -10.03 -3.99 6.86
N ALA A 67 -9.12 -3.93 7.81
CA ALA A 67 -9.44 -3.95 9.23
C ALA A 67 -8.52 -3.02 10.00
N ALA A 68 -9.00 -2.53 11.13
CA ALA A 68 -8.20 -1.66 12.00
C ALA A 68 -8.14 -2.26 13.40
N ASP A 69 -6.99 -2.06 14.05
CA ASP A 69 -6.80 -2.39 15.46
C ASP A 69 -6.03 -1.21 16.07
N GLY A 70 -6.74 -0.33 16.75
CA GLY A 70 -6.16 0.92 17.26
C GLY A 70 -5.66 1.77 16.11
N GLU A 71 -4.38 2.11 16.12
CA GLU A 71 -3.75 2.91 15.07
C GLU A 71 -3.27 2.08 13.89
N LEU A 72 -3.35 0.75 13.97
CA LEU A 72 -2.90 -0.12 12.89
C LEU A 72 -4.04 -0.43 11.94
N VAL A 73 -3.76 -0.32 10.64
CA VAL A 73 -4.70 -0.71 9.58
C VAL A 73 -4.06 -1.82 8.77
N PHE A 74 -4.77 -2.94 8.65
CA PHE A 74 -4.35 -4.10 7.89
C PHE A 74 -5.11 -4.13 6.58
N VAL A 75 -4.40 -4.08 5.47
CA VAL A 75 -5.01 -4.00 4.15
C VAL A 75 -4.45 -5.11 3.28
N THR A 76 -5.31 -6.04 2.86
CA THR A 76 -4.97 -6.96 1.78
C THR A 76 -5.68 -6.48 0.54
N TYR A 77 -4.95 -6.26 -0.53
CA TYR A 77 -5.52 -5.72 -1.76
C TYR A 77 -4.97 -6.44 -2.99
N GLU A 78 -5.74 -6.35 -4.07
CA GLU A 78 -5.27 -6.72 -5.39
C GLU A 78 -5.05 -5.43 -6.16
N GLY A 79 -3.84 -5.26 -6.67
CA GLY A 79 -3.50 -4.12 -7.49
C GLY A 79 -3.51 -4.51 -8.97
N SER A 80 -3.94 -3.58 -9.81
CA SER A 80 -3.91 -3.75 -11.25
C SER A 80 -3.01 -2.68 -11.84
N ASN A 81 -2.13 -3.09 -12.75
CA ASN A 81 -1.23 -2.18 -13.46
C ASN A 81 -1.85 -1.75 -14.79
N VAL A 82 -1.40 -0.60 -15.28
CA VAL A 82 -1.88 -0.07 -16.57
C VAL A 82 -1.56 -0.99 -17.75
N ASP A 83 -0.56 -1.86 -17.60
CA ASP A 83 -0.19 -2.85 -18.63
C ASP A 83 -0.96 -4.17 -18.50
N GLY A 84 -1.90 -4.26 -17.56
CA GLY A 84 -2.73 -5.45 -17.36
C GLY A 84 -2.19 -6.42 -16.31
N GLY A 85 -0.99 -6.20 -15.79
CA GLY A 85 -0.45 -7.03 -14.70
C GLY A 85 -1.26 -6.85 -13.42
N ARG A 86 -1.40 -7.93 -12.64
CA ARG A 86 -2.14 -7.90 -11.37
C ARG A 86 -1.36 -8.62 -10.30
N PHE A 87 -1.56 -8.21 -9.06
CA PHE A 87 -0.84 -8.79 -7.92
C PHE A 87 -1.66 -8.62 -6.63
N ARG A 88 -1.31 -9.41 -5.61
CA ARG A 88 -1.93 -9.32 -4.28
C ARG A 88 -0.84 -9.08 -3.24
N ASN A 89 -1.03 -8.06 -2.41
CA ASN A 89 -0.14 -7.72 -1.30
C ASN A 89 -0.93 -7.47 -0.04
N THR A 90 -0.25 -7.52 1.11
CA THR A 90 -0.81 -7.02 2.37
C THR A 90 0.09 -5.92 2.88
N GLU A 91 -0.51 -4.83 3.36
CA GLU A 91 0.20 -3.73 4.00
C GLU A 91 -0.31 -3.53 5.41
N VAL A 92 0.59 -3.17 6.31
CA VAL A 92 0.24 -2.74 7.65
C VAL A 92 0.63 -1.27 7.77
N LEU A 93 -0.37 -0.42 7.99
CA LEU A 93 -0.17 1.02 8.09
C LEU A 93 -0.36 1.46 9.52
N THR A 94 0.56 2.28 10.04
CA THR A 94 0.37 2.93 11.32
C THR A 94 -0.18 4.32 11.03
N VAL A 95 -1.41 4.58 11.49
CA VAL A 95 -2.09 5.85 11.26
C VAL A 95 -2.08 6.65 12.55
N ARG A 96 -1.56 7.86 12.47
CA ARG A 96 -1.45 8.76 13.62
C ARG A 96 -2.20 10.05 13.29
N GLY A 97 -3.41 10.20 13.85
CA GLY A 97 -4.29 11.32 13.51
C GLY A 97 -4.64 11.27 12.03
N PRO A 98 -4.43 12.37 11.27
CA PRO A 98 -4.75 12.41 9.85
C PRO A 98 -3.65 11.86 8.94
N GLN A 99 -2.58 11.30 9.50
CA GLN A 99 -1.39 10.92 8.72
C GLN A 99 -0.96 9.49 8.95
N ILE A 100 -0.28 8.95 7.95
CA ILE A 100 0.34 7.63 8.01
C ILE A 100 1.79 7.83 8.46
N ALA A 101 2.15 7.22 9.59
CA ALA A 101 3.48 7.36 10.18
C ALA A 101 4.42 6.22 9.79
N GLU A 102 3.87 5.06 9.41
CA GLU A 102 4.67 3.91 9.01
C GLU A 102 3.87 3.02 8.08
N ALA A 103 4.56 2.39 7.14
CA ALA A 103 3.96 1.39 6.26
C ALA A 103 4.92 0.21 6.14
N GLU A 104 4.36 -0.99 6.26
CA GLU A 104 5.06 -2.24 6.00
C GLU A 104 4.33 -2.99 4.91
N VAL A 105 5.02 -3.34 3.83
CA VAL A 105 4.40 -4.04 2.70
C VAL A 105 4.93 -5.46 2.64
N TYR A 106 4.01 -6.41 2.65
CA TYR A 106 4.31 -7.83 2.50
C TYR A 106 3.87 -8.24 1.10
N PHE A 107 4.82 -8.67 0.27
CA PHE A 107 4.50 -9.10 -1.09
C PHE A 107 3.80 -10.45 -1.03
N GLY A 108 2.71 -10.56 -1.78
CA GLY A 108 1.99 -11.82 -1.96
C GLY A 108 2.41 -12.49 -3.26
N TRP A 109 1.47 -12.57 -4.21
CA TRP A 109 1.73 -13.28 -5.47
C TRP A 109 1.07 -12.54 -6.63
N SER A 110 1.54 -12.85 -7.85
CA SER A 110 0.92 -12.32 -9.07
C SER A 110 -0.37 -13.06 -9.38
N LEU A 111 -1.24 -12.40 -10.11
CA LEU A 111 -2.53 -12.95 -10.51
C LEU A 111 -2.59 -13.10 -12.03
N PRO A 112 -3.13 -14.20 -12.54
CA PRO A 112 -3.62 -15.37 -11.79
C PRO A 112 -2.47 -16.08 -11.08
N HIS A 113 -2.79 -16.85 -10.04
CA HIS A 113 -1.79 -17.58 -9.27
C HIS A 113 -1.02 -18.53 -10.20
N LYS A 114 0.30 -18.66 -9.97
CA LYS A 114 1.15 -19.54 -10.77
C LYS A 114 0.73 -20.99 -10.69
N ALA A 115 0.32 -21.43 -9.49
CA ALA A 115 -0.17 -22.80 -9.31
C ALA A 115 -1.66 -22.87 -9.59
N PRO A 116 -2.14 -23.94 -10.24
CA PRO A 116 -3.58 -24.19 -10.36
C PRO A 116 -4.21 -24.38 -8.99
N ALA A 117 -5.51 -24.10 -8.87
CA ALA A 117 -6.21 -24.32 -7.62
C ALA A 117 -6.08 -25.79 -7.21
N GLY A 118 -5.73 -26.01 -5.92
CA GLY A 118 -5.54 -27.36 -5.39
C GLY A 118 -4.19 -28.00 -5.69
N ALA A 119 -3.31 -27.27 -6.39
CA ALA A 119 -1.95 -27.74 -6.73
C ALA A 119 -0.90 -26.77 -6.18
N PHE A 120 0.35 -26.98 -6.57
CA PHE A 120 1.45 -26.17 -6.10
C PHE A 120 2.56 -26.07 -7.16
N THR A 121 3.51 -25.17 -6.95
CA THR A 121 4.74 -25.12 -7.76
C THR A 121 5.91 -25.47 -6.85
N ASP A 122 6.98 -26.02 -7.45
CA ASP A 122 8.18 -26.40 -6.72
C ASP A 122 9.25 -25.30 -6.72
N THR A 123 8.94 -24.16 -7.32
CA THR A 123 9.89 -23.06 -7.40
C THR A 123 9.26 -21.76 -6.95
#